data_61ed39a0b618815024a0e3d66c226757
#
_entry.id   61ed39a0b618815024a0e3d66c226757
#
_cell.length_a   1.000
_cell.length_b   1.000
_cell.length_c   1.000
_cell.angle_alpha   90.00
_cell.angle_beta   90.00
_cell.angle_gamma   90.00
#
_symmetry.space_group_name_H-M   'P 1'
#
loop_
_entity.id
_entity.type
_entity.pdbx_description
1 polymer ?
#
loop_
_entity_poly.entity_id
_entity_poly.type
_entity_poly.pdbx_seq_one_letter_code
_entity_poly.pdbx_strand_id
1 'polypeptide(L)'
;QKGTIILQSGRTEFIEKYYEVISEFIERGFAVAMMDWRGQGLSSRKANNEKIGHIDKFETYDQDLIRVVNDCFKLECPEPFIGFGHSMGGCLMTSYFISSENKLSKCILCAPMVSVRANAFSRRIVSLLGMFESLGFGAFPMQKPSWDDESGWQEESFIENALTTDEERFSRTYKFLSEFPELGIKGISVGWLKHALKRTNDFKSLNWSLAIKKPLLLLDATKDKLVNSSLNKELLGQSHLTTIVSIESQHEIMMEKDEIRKKAWEAIDQFLSPES
;
A
#
# COMPACT_ATOMS: atom_id res chain seq x y z
N GLN A 1 -4.15 -12.80 22.89
CA GLN A 1 -4.07 -11.91 21.72
C GLN A 1 -5.45 -11.65 21.16
N LYS A 2 -5.70 -10.42 20.66
CA LYS A 2 -7.03 -10.00 20.15
C LYS A 2 -7.26 -10.39 18.69
N GLY A 3 -6.28 -11.02 18.05
CA GLY A 3 -6.28 -11.37 16.63
C GLY A 3 -4.96 -11.07 15.96
N THR A 4 -4.91 -11.17 14.63
CA THR A 4 -3.72 -10.91 13.82
C THR A 4 -4.01 -9.81 12.79
N ILE A 5 -3.18 -8.78 12.79
CA ILE A 5 -3.18 -7.74 11.75
C ILE A 5 -2.33 -8.24 10.57
N ILE A 6 -2.95 -8.40 9.41
CA ILE A 6 -2.25 -8.63 8.14
C ILE A 6 -1.90 -7.27 7.55
N LEU A 7 -0.68 -6.79 7.86
CA LEU A 7 -0.22 -5.45 7.49
C LEU A 7 0.51 -5.49 6.15
N GLN A 8 0.12 -4.59 5.24
CA GLN A 8 0.72 -4.51 3.92
C GLN A 8 1.11 -3.07 3.55
N SER A 9 2.38 -2.91 3.21
CA SER A 9 3.01 -1.63 2.87
C SER A 9 2.66 -1.14 1.46
N GLY A 10 2.96 0.11 1.20
CA GLY A 10 2.86 0.72 -0.12
C GLY A 10 4.00 0.34 -1.07
N ARG A 11 4.05 1.03 -2.21
CA ARG A 11 5.13 0.88 -3.18
C ARG A 11 6.40 1.58 -2.66
N THR A 12 7.56 1.01 -2.94
CA THR A 12 8.89 1.48 -2.47
C THR A 12 9.12 1.36 -0.97
N GLU A 13 8.18 0.77 -0.25
CA GLU A 13 8.28 0.56 1.18
C GLU A 13 8.76 -0.85 1.51
N PHE A 14 9.21 -1.04 2.75
CA PHE A 14 9.78 -2.28 3.28
C PHE A 14 9.37 -2.45 4.75
N ILE A 15 9.51 -3.66 5.30
CA ILE A 15 9.04 -4.01 6.65
C ILE A 15 9.61 -3.10 7.72
N GLU A 16 10.92 -2.79 7.67
CA GLU A 16 11.63 -2.02 8.69
C GLU A 16 11.06 -0.61 8.87
N LYS A 17 10.51 -0.01 7.80
CA LYS A 17 9.82 1.28 7.88
C LYS A 17 8.62 1.24 8.83
N TYR A 18 8.01 0.06 9.01
CA TYR A 18 6.79 -0.14 9.79
C TYR A 18 7.02 -0.61 11.22
N TYR A 19 8.27 -0.73 11.71
CA TYR A 19 8.54 -1.23 13.07
C TYR A 19 7.79 -0.48 14.16
N GLU A 20 7.63 0.84 14.05
CA GLU A 20 6.84 1.64 14.98
C GLU A 20 5.36 1.25 14.95
N VAL A 21 4.75 1.16 13.78
CA VAL A 21 3.35 0.75 13.60
C VAL A 21 3.11 -0.69 14.05
N ILE A 22 4.06 -1.59 13.79
CA ILE A 22 4.02 -2.98 14.25
C ILE A 22 4.02 -3.03 15.78
N SER A 23 4.94 -2.28 16.43
CA SER A 23 5.02 -2.20 17.90
C SER A 23 3.71 -1.70 18.51
N GLU A 24 3.13 -0.65 17.93
CA GLU A 24 1.87 -0.07 18.38
C GLU A 24 0.68 -1.05 18.27
N PHE A 25 0.63 -1.91 17.25
CA PHE A 25 -0.37 -2.98 17.17
C PHE A 25 -0.12 -4.08 18.21
N ILE A 26 1.15 -4.45 18.45
CA ILE A 26 1.53 -5.43 19.47
C ILE A 26 1.13 -4.93 20.86
N GLU A 27 1.39 -3.65 21.18
CA GLU A 27 0.98 -3.01 22.44
C GLU A 27 -0.54 -3.02 22.63
N ARG A 28 -1.31 -2.98 21.54
CA ARG A 28 -2.77 -3.11 21.55
C ARG A 28 -3.27 -4.56 21.71
N GLY A 29 -2.33 -5.51 21.74
CA GLY A 29 -2.59 -6.94 21.98
C GLY A 29 -2.87 -7.74 20.71
N PHE A 30 -2.49 -7.26 19.53
CA PHE A 30 -2.57 -7.99 18.26
C PHE A 30 -1.24 -8.66 17.92
N ALA A 31 -1.30 -9.82 17.26
CA ALA A 31 -0.17 -10.29 16.46
C ALA A 31 -0.12 -9.52 15.13
N VAL A 32 1.06 -9.43 14.51
CA VAL A 32 1.22 -8.76 13.20
C VAL A 32 1.93 -9.71 12.24
N ALA A 33 1.36 -9.87 11.05
CA ALA A 33 1.98 -10.55 9.93
C ALA A 33 2.16 -9.54 8.79
N MET A 34 3.39 -9.44 8.30
CA MET A 34 3.75 -8.53 7.21
C MET A 34 4.73 -9.21 6.27
N MET A 35 4.70 -8.85 4.99
CA MET A 35 5.68 -9.28 4.00
C MET A 35 6.18 -8.08 3.19
N ASP A 36 7.41 -8.16 2.71
CA ASP A 36 7.83 -7.34 1.60
C ASP A 36 7.19 -7.84 0.32
N TRP A 37 6.55 -6.95 -0.42
CA TRP A 37 6.01 -7.29 -1.72
C TRP A 37 7.10 -7.77 -2.67
N ARG A 38 6.79 -8.75 -3.49
CA ARG A 38 7.64 -9.15 -4.60
C ARG A 38 8.15 -7.93 -5.38
N GLY A 39 9.44 -7.85 -5.60
CA GLY A 39 10.07 -6.73 -6.31
C GLY A 39 10.48 -5.56 -5.42
N GLN A 40 10.30 -5.60 -4.11
CA GLN A 40 10.76 -4.58 -3.16
C GLN A 40 11.18 -5.18 -1.81
N GLY A 41 11.76 -4.37 -0.92
CA GLY A 41 12.32 -4.83 0.36
C GLY A 41 13.34 -5.95 0.16
N LEU A 42 13.32 -6.97 0.99
CA LEU A 42 14.17 -8.17 0.86
C LEU A 42 13.54 -9.28 0.01
N SER A 43 12.37 -9.05 -0.59
CA SER A 43 11.73 -10.01 -1.47
C SER A 43 12.42 -10.10 -2.83
N SER A 44 12.20 -11.22 -3.53
CA SER A 44 12.81 -11.52 -4.82
C SER A 44 12.57 -10.43 -5.87
N ARG A 45 13.63 -10.07 -6.61
CA ARG A 45 13.62 -9.13 -7.73
C ARG A 45 13.47 -9.87 -9.05
N LYS A 46 12.66 -9.36 -9.97
CA LYS A 46 12.48 -9.93 -11.31
C LYS A 46 13.11 -9.09 -12.42
N ALA A 47 13.31 -7.80 -12.19
CA ALA A 47 13.91 -6.92 -13.17
C ALA A 47 15.42 -7.17 -13.26
N ASN A 48 16.01 -7.01 -14.47
CA ASN A 48 17.46 -7.05 -14.66
C ASN A 48 18.20 -6.00 -13.83
N ASN A 49 17.52 -4.90 -13.49
CA ASN A 49 17.98 -3.91 -12.53
C ASN A 49 17.14 -4.07 -11.23
N GLU A 50 17.79 -4.50 -10.16
CA GLU A 50 17.16 -4.77 -8.86
C GLU A 50 16.55 -3.52 -8.20
N LYS A 51 16.94 -2.32 -8.63
CA LYS A 51 16.38 -1.05 -8.15
C LYS A 51 15.06 -0.68 -8.83
N ILE A 52 14.56 -1.47 -9.79
CA ILE A 52 13.28 -1.23 -10.47
C ILE A 52 12.20 -2.14 -9.87
N GLY A 53 11.16 -1.53 -9.29
CA GLY A 53 9.95 -2.24 -8.91
C GLY A 53 9.17 -2.68 -10.16
N HIS A 54 9.19 -3.98 -10.47
CA HIS A 54 8.51 -4.57 -11.61
C HIS A 54 7.60 -5.72 -11.19
N ILE A 55 6.50 -5.82 -11.90
CA ILE A 55 5.56 -6.96 -11.83
C ILE A 55 4.93 -7.18 -13.21
N ASP A 56 4.82 -8.42 -13.62
CA ASP A 56 4.17 -8.79 -14.89
C ASP A 56 2.64 -8.70 -14.81
N LYS A 57 2.07 -8.96 -13.63
CA LYS A 57 0.62 -8.95 -13.40
C LYS A 57 0.33 -8.67 -11.92
N PHE A 58 -0.66 -7.82 -11.61
CA PHE A 58 -1.10 -7.56 -10.23
C PHE A 58 -1.74 -8.78 -9.57
N GLU A 59 -2.29 -9.70 -10.35
CA GLU A 59 -2.81 -10.98 -9.88
C GLU A 59 -1.73 -11.83 -9.18
N THR A 60 -0.46 -11.61 -9.49
CA THR A 60 0.66 -12.26 -8.78
C THR A 60 0.78 -11.73 -7.34
N TYR A 61 0.58 -10.43 -7.11
CA TYR A 61 0.51 -9.87 -5.76
C TYR A 61 -0.70 -10.39 -4.99
N ASP A 62 -1.87 -10.52 -5.65
CA ASP A 62 -3.07 -11.10 -5.01
C ASP A 62 -2.78 -12.52 -4.52
N GLN A 63 -2.09 -13.35 -5.32
CA GLN A 63 -1.69 -14.72 -4.95
C GLN A 63 -0.68 -14.74 -3.80
N ASP A 64 0.28 -13.80 -3.78
CA ASP A 64 1.24 -13.68 -2.67
C ASP A 64 0.49 -13.34 -1.36
N LEU A 65 -0.48 -12.43 -1.39
CA LEU A 65 -1.28 -12.08 -0.22
C LEU A 65 -2.17 -13.24 0.25
N ILE A 66 -2.84 -13.93 -0.66
CA ILE A 66 -3.63 -15.15 -0.37
C ILE A 66 -2.75 -16.18 0.34
N ARG A 67 -1.52 -16.36 -0.15
CA ARG A 67 -0.56 -17.31 0.44
C ARG A 67 -0.19 -16.90 1.86
N VAL A 68 0.17 -15.65 2.10
CA VAL A 68 0.50 -15.15 3.45
C VAL A 68 -0.65 -15.36 4.43
N VAL A 69 -1.89 -15.02 4.05
CA VAL A 69 -3.05 -15.24 4.92
C VAL A 69 -3.27 -16.73 5.18
N ASN A 70 -3.10 -17.58 4.16
CA ASN A 70 -3.23 -19.02 4.33
C ASN A 70 -2.11 -19.61 5.20
N ASP A 71 -0.90 -19.10 5.12
CA ASP A 71 0.22 -19.54 5.97
C ASP A 71 -0.02 -19.08 7.43
N CYS A 72 -0.52 -17.88 7.67
CA CYS A 72 -0.95 -17.46 9.02
C CYS A 72 -2.02 -18.40 9.60
N PHE A 73 -2.99 -18.82 8.78
CA PHE A 73 -4.01 -19.78 9.21
C PHE A 73 -3.40 -21.14 9.57
N LYS A 74 -2.48 -21.67 8.76
CA LYS A 74 -1.80 -22.94 9.00
C LYS A 74 -0.86 -22.91 10.21
N LEU A 75 -0.26 -21.76 10.49
CA LEU A 75 0.61 -21.53 11.64
C LEU A 75 -0.16 -21.19 12.91
N GLU A 76 -1.49 -21.32 12.88
CA GLU A 76 -2.38 -21.05 14.00
C GLU A 76 -2.19 -19.63 14.60
N CYS A 77 -1.93 -18.65 13.72
CA CYS A 77 -1.91 -17.26 14.16
C CYS A 77 -3.27 -16.88 14.77
N PRO A 78 -3.28 -16.06 15.83
CA PRO A 78 -4.53 -15.71 16.51
C PRO A 78 -5.58 -15.09 15.58
N GLU A 79 -6.79 -15.65 15.60
CA GLU A 79 -7.95 -15.07 14.92
C GLU A 79 -8.69 -14.07 15.84
N PRO A 80 -9.43 -13.08 15.30
CA PRO A 80 -9.72 -12.87 13.87
C PRO A 80 -8.57 -12.26 13.09
N PHE A 81 -8.51 -12.52 11.77
CA PHE A 81 -7.60 -11.83 10.86
C PHE A 81 -8.20 -10.50 10.42
N ILE A 82 -7.40 -9.43 10.48
CA ILE A 82 -7.78 -8.06 10.16
C ILE A 82 -6.78 -7.52 9.16
N GLY A 83 -7.27 -7.07 8.00
CA GLY A 83 -6.40 -6.45 7.00
C GLY A 83 -6.05 -5.01 7.36
N PHE A 84 -4.79 -4.64 7.16
CA PHE A 84 -4.33 -3.25 7.15
C PHE A 84 -3.49 -3.03 5.90
N GLY A 85 -3.90 -2.11 5.02
CA GLY A 85 -3.18 -1.85 3.79
C GLY A 85 -2.98 -0.36 3.53
N HIS A 86 -1.71 0.05 3.29
CA HIS A 86 -1.36 1.41 2.89
C HIS A 86 -1.10 1.49 1.39
N SER A 87 -1.59 2.53 0.73
CA SER A 87 -1.29 2.87 -0.67
C SER A 87 -1.45 1.66 -1.63
N MET A 88 -0.38 1.19 -2.27
CA MET A 88 -0.40 -0.04 -3.09
C MET A 88 -0.87 -1.26 -2.28
N GLY A 89 -0.37 -1.42 -1.05
CA GLY A 89 -0.85 -2.47 -0.15
C GLY A 89 -2.35 -2.35 0.13
N GLY A 90 -2.87 -1.12 0.23
CA GLY A 90 -4.31 -0.86 0.33
C GLY A 90 -5.08 -1.27 -0.93
N CYS A 91 -4.52 -1.07 -2.11
CA CYS A 91 -5.10 -1.55 -3.38
C CYS A 91 -5.23 -3.08 -3.40
N LEU A 92 -4.15 -3.78 -3.05
CA LEU A 92 -4.09 -5.24 -3.07
C LEU A 92 -4.93 -5.84 -1.93
N MET A 93 -4.92 -5.22 -0.76
CA MET A 93 -5.78 -5.59 0.36
C MET A 93 -7.27 -5.43 0.00
N THR A 94 -7.62 -4.36 -0.71
CA THR A 94 -8.99 -4.15 -1.21
C THR A 94 -9.39 -5.27 -2.17
N SER A 95 -8.53 -5.63 -3.12
CA SER A 95 -8.77 -6.73 -4.07
C SER A 95 -9.02 -8.05 -3.34
N TYR A 96 -8.18 -8.36 -2.35
CA TYR A 96 -8.34 -9.56 -1.52
C TYR A 96 -9.62 -9.52 -0.68
N PHE A 97 -9.91 -8.36 -0.05
CA PHE A 97 -11.05 -8.21 0.86
C PHE A 97 -12.41 -8.42 0.19
N ILE A 98 -12.53 -8.04 -1.08
CA ILE A 98 -13.77 -8.25 -1.87
C ILE A 98 -13.79 -9.58 -2.61
N SER A 99 -12.74 -10.37 -2.55
CA SER A 99 -12.65 -11.67 -3.24
C SER A 99 -13.40 -12.78 -2.50
N SER A 100 -13.63 -13.90 -3.18
CA SER A 100 -14.18 -15.13 -2.58
C SER A 100 -13.20 -15.82 -1.63
N GLU A 101 -11.90 -15.54 -1.75
CA GLU A 101 -10.82 -16.12 -0.93
C GLU A 101 -10.66 -15.42 0.43
N ASN A 102 -11.45 -14.34 0.67
CA ASN A 102 -11.31 -13.47 1.83
C ASN A 102 -11.56 -14.17 3.17
N LYS A 103 -10.53 -14.25 4.00
CA LYS A 103 -10.58 -14.75 5.39
C LYS A 103 -10.56 -13.63 6.45
N LEU A 104 -10.44 -12.37 6.03
CA LEU A 104 -10.44 -11.24 6.97
C LEU A 104 -11.83 -11.01 7.55
N SER A 105 -11.88 -10.65 8.82
CA SER A 105 -13.10 -10.24 9.51
C SER A 105 -13.44 -8.76 9.28
N LYS A 106 -12.40 -7.92 9.26
CA LYS A 106 -12.46 -6.46 9.08
C LYS A 106 -11.28 -6.03 8.19
N CYS A 107 -11.37 -4.83 7.60
CA CYS A 107 -10.27 -4.26 6.81
C CYS A 107 -10.09 -2.78 7.13
N ILE A 108 -8.83 -2.35 7.25
CA ILE A 108 -8.41 -0.96 7.41
C ILE A 108 -7.60 -0.56 6.19
N LEU A 109 -8.03 0.46 5.50
CA LEU A 109 -7.35 1.02 4.33
C LEU A 109 -6.82 2.41 4.67
N CYS A 110 -5.51 2.58 4.60
CA CYS A 110 -4.81 3.83 4.89
C CYS A 110 -4.34 4.47 3.58
N ALA A 111 -4.94 5.58 3.18
CA ALA A 111 -4.67 6.27 1.91
C ALA A 111 -4.51 5.29 0.72
N PRO A 112 -5.48 4.38 0.46
CA PRO A 112 -5.29 3.27 -0.46
C PRO A 112 -5.23 3.74 -1.91
N MET A 113 -4.47 3.02 -2.75
CA MET A 113 -4.41 3.23 -4.20
C MET A 113 -5.63 2.56 -4.89
N VAL A 114 -6.85 2.87 -4.46
CA VAL A 114 -8.09 2.44 -5.17
C VAL A 114 -8.30 3.28 -6.43
N SER A 115 -7.85 4.53 -6.39
CA SER A 115 -7.76 5.39 -7.57
C SER A 115 -6.48 6.22 -7.56
N VAL A 116 -5.93 6.50 -8.74
CA VAL A 116 -4.71 7.31 -8.90
C VAL A 116 -5.02 8.61 -9.62
N ARG A 117 -4.26 9.65 -9.31
CA ARG A 117 -4.28 10.92 -10.04
C ARG A 117 -3.51 10.76 -11.35
N ALA A 118 -4.15 10.21 -12.38
CA ALA A 118 -3.57 10.10 -13.71
C ALA A 118 -4.38 10.94 -14.70
N ASN A 119 -3.70 11.81 -15.45
CA ASN A 119 -4.33 12.55 -16.53
C ASN A 119 -4.54 11.66 -17.78
N ALA A 120 -5.36 12.13 -18.71
CA ALA A 120 -5.67 11.37 -19.93
C ALA A 120 -4.44 11.12 -20.81
N PHE A 121 -3.45 12.02 -20.77
CA PHE A 121 -2.19 11.90 -21.53
C PHE A 121 -1.33 10.75 -20.97
N SER A 122 -1.15 10.67 -19.65
CA SER A 122 -0.41 9.56 -19.01
C SER A 122 -1.05 8.20 -19.31
N ARG A 123 -2.40 8.13 -19.32
CA ARG A 123 -3.13 6.90 -19.66
C ARG A 123 -2.92 6.46 -21.11
N ARG A 124 -2.90 7.41 -22.07
CA ARG A 124 -2.61 7.11 -23.47
C ARG A 124 -1.18 6.60 -23.67
N ILE A 125 -0.20 7.25 -23.03
CA ILE A 125 1.20 6.80 -23.09
C ILE A 125 1.32 5.37 -22.54
N VAL A 126 0.73 5.08 -21.38
CA VAL A 126 0.79 3.73 -20.79
C VAL A 126 0.08 2.70 -21.68
N SER A 127 -1.01 3.06 -22.35
CA SER A 127 -1.67 2.17 -23.31
C SER A 127 -0.77 1.86 -24.51
N LEU A 128 -0.06 2.87 -25.03
CA LEU A 128 0.91 2.68 -26.13
C LEU A 128 2.12 1.85 -25.67
N LEU A 129 2.68 2.16 -24.51
CA LEU A 129 3.81 1.42 -23.95
C LEU A 129 3.41 -0.02 -23.55
N GLY A 130 2.14 -0.26 -23.22
CA GLY A 130 1.61 -1.60 -22.97
C GLY A 130 1.67 -2.52 -24.21
N MET A 131 1.72 -1.97 -25.42
CA MET A 131 2.00 -2.74 -26.63
C MET A 131 3.45 -3.25 -26.65
N PHE A 132 4.39 -2.51 -26.08
CA PHE A 132 5.79 -2.93 -25.97
C PHE A 132 6.01 -4.01 -24.90
N GLU A 133 5.11 -4.14 -23.91
CA GLU A 133 5.21 -5.22 -22.92
C GLU A 133 5.08 -6.60 -23.56
N SER A 134 4.19 -6.75 -24.56
CA SER A 134 4.05 -7.99 -25.33
C SER A 134 5.32 -8.35 -26.12
N LEU A 135 6.21 -7.38 -26.33
CA LEU A 135 7.53 -7.53 -26.96
C LEU A 135 8.67 -7.74 -25.95
N GLY A 136 8.35 -7.92 -24.65
CA GLY A 136 9.34 -8.15 -23.59
C GLY A 136 9.88 -6.88 -22.90
N PHE A 137 9.35 -5.71 -23.20
CA PHE A 137 9.82 -4.43 -22.64
C PHE A 137 9.08 -3.98 -21.38
N GLY A 138 8.30 -4.86 -20.73
CA GLY A 138 7.53 -4.52 -19.52
C GLY A 138 8.38 -4.06 -18.33
N ALA A 139 9.61 -4.56 -18.19
CA ALA A 139 10.54 -4.20 -17.11
C ALA A 139 11.29 -2.88 -17.35
N PHE A 140 11.06 -2.18 -18.47
CA PHE A 140 11.72 -0.89 -18.74
C PHE A 140 11.27 0.18 -17.75
N PRO A 141 12.21 0.99 -17.22
CA PRO A 141 11.88 2.09 -16.32
C PRO A 141 11.11 3.19 -17.06
N MET A 142 10.09 3.74 -16.40
CA MET A 142 9.29 4.87 -16.91
C MET A 142 10.06 6.19 -16.92
N GLN A 143 11.07 6.32 -16.08
CA GLN A 143 11.96 7.45 -15.98
C GLN A 143 13.39 6.93 -16.03
N LYS A 144 14.30 7.68 -16.67
CA LYS A 144 15.72 7.37 -16.58
C LYS A 144 16.12 7.50 -15.12
N PRO A 145 16.53 6.40 -14.48
CA PRO A 145 16.81 6.44 -13.06
C PRO A 145 18.02 7.32 -12.78
N SER A 146 17.94 8.17 -11.78
CA SER A 146 19.07 8.97 -11.28
C SER A 146 20.14 8.13 -10.55
N TRP A 147 20.02 6.81 -10.58
CA TRP A 147 20.93 5.89 -9.89
C TRP A 147 22.19 5.48 -10.66
N ASP A 148 22.42 6.00 -11.86
CA ASP A 148 23.71 5.88 -12.55
C ASP A 148 24.83 6.63 -11.78
N ASP A 149 24.45 7.29 -10.69
CA ASP A 149 25.35 7.96 -9.80
C ASP A 149 25.83 6.97 -8.72
N GLU A 150 27.12 6.80 -8.57
CA GLU A 150 27.76 5.98 -7.53
C GLU A 150 27.47 6.48 -6.10
N SER A 151 26.71 7.55 -5.96
CA SER A 151 26.42 8.27 -4.72
C SER A 151 25.50 7.56 -3.72
N GLY A 152 24.99 6.36 -4.04
CA GLY A 152 24.11 5.61 -3.13
C GLY A 152 22.69 6.18 -3.00
N TRP A 153 22.04 5.92 -1.88
CA TRP A 153 20.74 6.50 -1.52
C TRP A 153 20.95 7.91 -0.96
N GLN A 154 20.57 8.92 -1.76
CA GLN A 154 20.52 10.30 -1.28
C GLN A 154 19.14 10.56 -0.67
N GLU A 155 19.12 11.24 0.46
CA GLU A 155 17.89 11.74 1.06
C GLU A 155 17.22 12.73 0.10
N GLU A 156 15.96 12.47 -0.24
CA GLU A 156 15.16 13.43 -1.00
C GLU A 156 14.89 14.67 -0.14
N SER A 157 14.66 15.81 -0.79
CA SER A 157 14.33 17.04 -0.07
C SER A 157 13.03 16.88 0.72
N PHE A 158 13.11 16.98 2.05
CA PHE A 158 11.94 16.95 2.91
C PHE A 158 10.91 18.03 2.54
N ILE A 159 11.37 19.22 2.12
CA ILE A 159 10.49 20.35 1.77
C ILE A 159 9.59 20.02 0.56
N GLU A 160 10.08 19.23 -0.37
CA GLU A 160 9.35 18.88 -1.60
C GLU A 160 8.60 17.56 -1.50
N ASN A 161 8.73 16.82 -0.39
CA ASN A 161 8.08 15.54 -0.24
C ASN A 161 6.54 15.64 -0.19
N ALA A 162 5.87 14.60 -0.65
CA ALA A 162 4.41 14.48 -0.65
C ALA A 162 3.91 13.38 0.30
N LEU A 163 4.79 12.85 1.16
CA LEU A 163 4.54 11.65 1.94
C LEU A 163 4.08 11.98 3.36
N THR A 164 4.82 12.84 4.06
CA THR A 164 4.59 13.17 5.47
C THR A 164 5.04 14.56 5.85
N THR A 165 4.49 15.11 6.92
CA THR A 165 4.94 16.38 7.54
C THR A 165 5.90 16.15 8.71
N ASP A 166 6.24 14.89 9.02
CA ASP A 166 7.19 14.52 10.07
C ASP A 166 8.58 14.28 9.47
N GLU A 167 9.52 15.17 9.75
CA GLU A 167 10.87 15.11 9.20
C GLU A 167 11.70 13.95 9.80
N GLU A 168 11.47 13.60 11.06
CA GLU A 168 12.19 12.51 11.71
C GLU A 168 11.81 11.16 11.09
N ARG A 169 10.50 10.89 10.93
CA ARG A 169 10.01 9.65 10.30
C ARG A 169 10.36 9.58 8.82
N PHE A 170 10.37 10.73 8.13
CA PHE A 170 10.85 10.82 6.75
C PHE A 170 12.33 10.44 6.66
N SER A 171 13.20 11.11 7.41
CA SER A 171 14.66 10.88 7.40
C SER A 171 15.03 9.46 7.88
N ARG A 172 14.23 8.88 8.80
CA ARG A 172 14.43 7.49 9.26
C ARG A 172 14.38 6.48 8.11
N THR A 173 13.50 6.69 7.11
CA THR A 173 13.45 5.84 5.92
C THR A 173 14.78 5.87 5.16
N TYR A 174 15.37 7.03 4.99
CA TYR A 174 16.66 7.17 4.28
C TYR A 174 17.85 6.65 5.10
N LYS A 175 17.78 6.69 6.43
CA LYS A 175 18.79 6.03 7.29
C LYS A 175 18.80 4.53 7.05
N PHE A 176 17.63 3.88 7.01
CA PHE A 176 17.55 2.46 6.65
C PHE A 176 18.13 2.20 5.25
N LEU A 177 17.78 3.00 4.27
CA LEU A 177 18.28 2.83 2.90
C LEU A 177 19.78 3.10 2.74
N SER A 178 20.37 3.96 3.56
CA SER A 178 21.82 4.21 3.56
C SER A 178 22.59 3.07 4.20
N GLU A 179 22.01 2.43 5.21
CA GLU A 179 22.61 1.29 5.93
C GLU A 179 22.36 -0.04 5.20
N PHE A 180 21.16 -0.20 4.61
CA PHE A 180 20.71 -1.39 3.90
C PHE A 180 20.16 -1.02 2.51
N PRO A 181 21.03 -0.69 1.55
CA PRO A 181 20.62 -0.19 0.22
C PRO A 181 19.81 -1.19 -0.60
N GLU A 182 19.89 -2.48 -0.28
CA GLU A 182 19.11 -3.56 -0.90
C GLU A 182 17.61 -3.48 -0.59
N LEU A 183 17.20 -2.81 0.48
CA LEU A 183 15.78 -2.61 0.80
C LEU A 183 15.07 -1.75 -0.23
N GLY A 184 15.79 -0.85 -0.86
CA GLY A 184 15.22 0.21 -1.68
C GLY A 184 14.96 -0.16 -3.14
N ILE A 185 13.91 0.45 -3.69
CA ILE A 185 13.69 0.56 -5.14
C ILE A 185 13.45 2.03 -5.49
N LYS A 186 13.99 2.48 -6.64
CA LYS A 186 13.89 3.88 -7.08
C LYS A 186 12.91 4.06 -8.23
N GLY A 187 12.79 3.07 -9.08
CA GLY A 187 12.08 3.19 -10.34
C GLY A 187 10.74 2.48 -10.38
N ILE A 188 9.91 2.93 -11.30
CA ILE A 188 8.65 2.28 -11.68
C ILE A 188 8.81 1.75 -13.10
N SER A 189 8.45 0.48 -13.33
CA SER A 189 8.45 -0.09 -14.68
C SER A 189 7.16 0.24 -15.43
N VAL A 190 7.24 0.18 -16.77
CA VAL A 190 6.07 0.29 -17.66
C VAL A 190 4.99 -0.73 -17.28
N GLY A 191 5.39 -1.98 -17.05
CA GLY A 191 4.48 -3.06 -16.68
C GLY A 191 3.78 -2.79 -15.36
N TRP A 192 4.52 -2.39 -14.32
CA TRP A 192 3.91 -2.05 -13.04
C TRP A 192 2.85 -0.94 -13.18
N LEU A 193 3.19 0.16 -13.85
CA LEU A 193 2.27 1.29 -14.02
C LEU A 193 1.03 0.89 -14.81
N LYS A 194 1.20 0.12 -15.89
CA LYS A 194 0.07 -0.40 -16.70
C LYS A 194 -0.88 -1.23 -15.84
N HIS A 195 -0.36 -2.16 -15.04
CA HIS A 195 -1.18 -3.03 -14.20
C HIS A 195 -1.83 -2.28 -13.03
N ALA A 196 -1.14 -1.29 -12.45
CA ALA A 196 -1.73 -0.39 -11.46
C ALA A 196 -2.90 0.41 -12.03
N LEU A 197 -2.74 1.00 -13.22
CA LEU A 197 -3.81 1.74 -13.88
C LEU A 197 -4.97 0.83 -14.31
N LYS A 198 -4.68 -0.38 -14.78
CA LYS A 198 -5.72 -1.36 -15.07
C LYS A 198 -6.53 -1.67 -13.81
N ARG A 199 -5.88 -2.06 -12.71
CA ARG A 199 -6.54 -2.41 -11.45
C ARG A 199 -7.40 -1.27 -10.91
N THR A 200 -6.86 -0.04 -10.87
CA THR A 200 -7.61 1.12 -10.39
C THR A 200 -8.76 1.51 -11.34
N ASN A 201 -8.67 1.19 -12.61
CA ASN A 201 -9.77 1.36 -13.54
C ASN A 201 -10.85 0.28 -13.39
N ASP A 202 -10.46 -0.96 -13.15
CA ASP A 202 -11.39 -2.07 -12.87
C ASP A 202 -12.22 -1.76 -11.62
N PHE A 203 -11.62 -1.19 -10.58
CA PHE A 203 -12.32 -0.74 -9.36
C PHE A 203 -13.42 0.28 -9.62
N LYS A 204 -13.28 1.17 -10.63
CA LYS A 204 -14.31 2.16 -10.96
C LYS A 204 -15.60 1.56 -11.51
N SER A 205 -15.53 0.35 -12.04
CA SER A 205 -16.67 -0.37 -12.60
C SER A 205 -17.41 -1.27 -11.61
N LEU A 206 -16.88 -1.38 -10.37
CA LEU A 206 -17.49 -2.22 -9.34
C LEU A 206 -18.72 -1.57 -8.72
N ASN A 207 -19.69 -2.40 -8.37
CA ASN A 207 -20.76 -2.03 -7.46
C ASN A 207 -20.26 -2.26 -6.01
N TRP A 208 -19.76 -1.21 -5.40
CA TRP A 208 -19.13 -1.29 -4.07
C TRP A 208 -20.10 -1.65 -2.95
N SER A 209 -21.39 -1.29 -3.08
CA SER A 209 -22.40 -1.67 -2.11
C SER A 209 -22.63 -3.19 -2.04
N LEU A 210 -22.35 -3.90 -3.13
CA LEU A 210 -22.43 -5.36 -3.20
C LEU A 210 -21.07 -6.05 -2.99
N ALA A 211 -19.98 -5.37 -3.34
CA ALA A 211 -18.63 -5.93 -3.24
C ALA A 211 -18.13 -6.00 -1.80
N ILE A 212 -18.39 -4.96 -1.00
CA ILE A 212 -17.98 -4.90 0.41
C ILE A 212 -19.04 -5.62 1.26
N LYS A 213 -18.66 -6.74 1.87
CA LYS A 213 -19.56 -7.62 2.65
C LYS A 213 -19.22 -7.66 4.13
N LYS A 214 -18.16 -6.98 4.57
CA LYS A 214 -17.68 -6.95 5.95
C LYS A 214 -17.24 -5.53 6.31
N PRO A 215 -17.10 -5.17 7.60
CA PRO A 215 -16.71 -3.83 8.01
C PRO A 215 -15.38 -3.39 7.42
N LEU A 216 -15.34 -2.16 6.90
CA LEU A 216 -14.18 -1.51 6.32
C LEU A 216 -14.00 -0.13 6.92
N LEU A 217 -12.78 0.18 7.37
CA LEU A 217 -12.37 1.53 7.77
C LEU A 217 -11.50 2.14 6.67
N LEU A 218 -11.89 3.28 6.15
CA LEU A 218 -11.07 4.10 5.28
C LEU A 218 -10.48 5.28 6.06
N LEU A 219 -9.17 5.28 6.26
CA LEU A 219 -8.41 6.44 6.70
C LEU A 219 -8.00 7.24 5.47
N ASP A 220 -8.65 8.37 5.28
CA ASP A 220 -8.50 9.20 4.09
C ASP A 220 -7.59 10.39 4.35
N ALA A 221 -6.48 10.50 3.62
CA ALA A 221 -5.53 11.60 3.68
C ALA A 221 -6.03 12.78 2.84
N THR A 222 -6.45 13.89 3.48
CA THR A 222 -7.10 15.00 2.75
C THR A 222 -6.13 15.84 1.93
N LYS A 223 -4.84 15.83 2.27
CA LYS A 223 -3.77 16.55 1.53
C LYS A 223 -2.97 15.65 0.60
N ASP A 224 -3.44 14.43 0.35
CA ASP A 224 -2.79 13.45 -0.51
C ASP A 224 -2.61 13.97 -1.95
N LYS A 225 -1.37 13.89 -2.46
CA LYS A 225 -1.01 14.28 -3.83
C LYS A 225 -0.80 13.09 -4.76
N LEU A 226 -0.75 11.86 -4.24
CA LEU A 226 -0.44 10.64 -4.98
C LEU A 226 -1.68 9.88 -5.42
N VAL A 227 -2.63 9.65 -4.50
CA VAL A 227 -3.90 8.99 -4.81
C VAL A 227 -5.04 10.00 -4.92
N ASN A 228 -6.14 9.60 -5.51
CA ASN A 228 -7.32 10.44 -5.61
C ASN A 228 -8.26 10.20 -4.42
N SER A 229 -7.96 10.84 -3.30
CA SER A 229 -8.70 10.77 -2.04
C SER A 229 -10.22 10.97 -2.23
N SER A 230 -10.64 11.98 -2.99
CA SER A 230 -12.06 12.27 -3.23
C SER A 230 -12.77 11.11 -3.94
N LEU A 231 -12.14 10.52 -4.96
CA LEU A 231 -12.70 9.40 -5.69
C LEU A 231 -12.66 8.11 -4.84
N ASN A 232 -11.64 7.91 -4.02
CA ASN A 232 -11.60 6.78 -3.07
C ASN A 232 -12.79 6.82 -2.11
N LYS A 233 -13.09 8.00 -1.55
CA LYS A 233 -14.27 8.20 -0.69
C LYS A 233 -15.59 7.95 -1.43
N GLU A 234 -15.71 8.46 -2.64
CA GLU A 234 -16.90 8.26 -3.47
C GLU A 234 -17.15 6.77 -3.75
N LEU A 235 -16.10 6.04 -4.13
CA LEU A 235 -16.21 4.62 -4.48
C LEU A 235 -16.52 3.75 -3.25
N LEU A 236 -15.65 3.80 -2.24
CA LEU A 236 -15.77 2.95 -1.05
C LEU A 236 -16.96 3.33 -0.17
N GLY A 237 -17.34 4.62 -0.17
CA GLY A 237 -18.50 5.13 0.58
C GLY A 237 -19.86 4.70 0.04
N GLN A 238 -19.93 4.02 -1.12
CA GLN A 238 -21.17 3.42 -1.60
C GLN A 238 -21.66 2.28 -0.70
N SER A 239 -20.77 1.69 0.10
CA SER A 239 -21.14 0.63 1.04
C SER A 239 -21.45 1.18 2.42
N HIS A 240 -22.58 0.78 3.00
CA HIS A 240 -22.96 1.12 4.39
C HIS A 240 -22.05 0.45 5.44
N LEU A 241 -21.23 -0.53 5.03
CA LEU A 241 -20.22 -1.18 5.89
C LEU A 241 -18.90 -0.42 5.91
N THR A 242 -18.79 0.68 5.18
CA THR A 242 -17.57 1.52 5.15
C THR A 242 -17.70 2.69 6.11
N THR A 243 -16.82 2.74 7.09
CA THR A 243 -16.58 3.92 7.93
C THR A 243 -15.46 4.75 7.31
N ILE A 244 -15.68 6.04 7.12
CA ILE A 244 -14.68 6.95 6.53
C ILE A 244 -14.25 7.96 7.58
N VAL A 245 -12.94 8.02 7.83
CA VAL A 245 -12.32 9.02 8.70
C VAL A 245 -11.32 9.84 7.89
N SER A 246 -11.66 11.10 7.64
CA SER A 246 -10.79 12.04 6.93
C SER A 246 -9.79 12.67 7.89
N ILE A 247 -8.51 12.55 7.57
CA ILE A 247 -7.38 13.04 8.37
C ILE A 247 -6.63 14.10 7.56
N GLU A 248 -6.35 15.22 8.18
CA GLU A 248 -5.58 16.29 7.55
C GLU A 248 -4.09 15.95 7.51
N SER A 249 -3.73 15.05 6.62
CA SER A 249 -2.39 14.48 6.45
C SER A 249 -1.97 14.47 5.00
N GLN A 250 -0.68 14.32 4.76
CA GLN A 250 -0.16 13.88 3.47
C GLN A 250 -0.40 12.36 3.29
N HIS A 251 0.25 11.75 2.30
CA HIS A 251 -0.05 10.38 1.87
C HIS A 251 0.16 9.30 2.95
N GLU A 252 1.21 9.42 3.74
CA GLU A 252 1.64 8.40 4.72
C GLU A 252 1.10 8.72 6.13
N ILE A 253 -0.19 8.57 6.35
CA ILE A 253 -0.89 8.91 7.62
C ILE A 253 -0.17 8.33 8.85
N MET A 254 0.30 7.06 8.76
CA MET A 254 0.97 6.40 9.88
C MET A 254 2.43 6.83 10.08
N MET A 255 2.95 7.66 9.21
CA MET A 255 4.28 8.29 9.29
C MET A 255 4.20 9.79 9.55
N GLU A 256 3.03 10.34 9.82
CA GLU A 256 2.81 11.73 10.17
C GLU A 256 3.21 12.04 11.62
N LYS A 257 3.16 13.31 12.00
CA LYS A 257 3.37 13.78 13.39
C LYS A 257 2.39 13.12 14.35
N ASP A 258 2.78 12.98 15.60
CA ASP A 258 2.01 12.25 16.62
C ASP A 258 0.58 12.76 16.80
N GLU A 259 0.34 14.08 16.71
CA GLU A 259 -0.99 14.65 16.80
C GLU A 259 -1.90 14.25 15.63
N ILE A 260 -1.34 13.98 14.45
CA ILE A 260 -2.06 13.50 13.26
C ILE A 260 -2.29 12.00 13.39
N ARG A 261 -1.24 11.23 13.73
CA ARG A 261 -1.29 9.79 13.95
C ARG A 261 -2.29 9.41 15.05
N LYS A 262 -2.37 10.22 16.10
CA LYS A 262 -3.33 10.03 17.19
C LYS A 262 -4.77 9.89 16.67
N LYS A 263 -5.18 10.74 15.72
CA LYS A 263 -6.53 10.67 15.11
C LYS A 263 -6.74 9.35 14.33
N ALA A 264 -5.69 8.89 13.66
CA ALA A 264 -5.74 7.60 12.95
C ALA A 264 -5.87 6.45 13.96
N TRP A 265 -5.08 6.45 15.03
CA TRP A 265 -5.13 5.41 16.06
C TRP A 265 -6.46 5.42 16.82
N GLU A 266 -7.02 6.57 17.15
CA GLU A 266 -8.35 6.68 17.77
C GLU A 266 -9.43 6.03 16.88
N ALA A 267 -9.38 6.29 15.56
CA ALA A 267 -10.30 5.67 14.61
C ALA A 267 -10.10 4.15 14.50
N ILE A 268 -8.85 3.70 14.47
CA ILE A 268 -8.48 2.28 14.46
C ILE A 268 -8.97 1.60 15.74
N ASP A 269 -8.69 2.16 16.90
CA ASP A 269 -9.05 1.61 18.19
C ASP A 269 -10.57 1.50 18.33
N GLN A 270 -11.33 2.52 17.91
CA GLN A 270 -12.78 2.48 17.86
C GLN A 270 -13.30 1.38 16.92
N PHE A 271 -12.73 1.27 15.73
CA PHE A 271 -13.13 0.28 14.72
C PHE A 271 -12.82 -1.16 15.13
N LEU A 272 -11.73 -1.37 15.87
CA LEU A 272 -11.30 -2.68 16.37
C LEU A 272 -11.94 -3.07 17.69
N SER A 273 -12.58 -2.14 18.39
CA SER A 273 -13.30 -2.45 19.62
C SER A 273 -14.39 -3.52 19.36
N PRO A 274 -14.62 -4.44 20.30
CA PRO A 274 -15.76 -5.33 20.22
C PRO A 274 -17.05 -4.49 20.09
N GLU A 275 -17.93 -4.88 19.17
CA GLU A 275 -19.27 -4.29 19.13
C GLU A 275 -19.94 -4.52 20.48
N SER A 276 -20.30 -3.43 21.17
CA SER A 276 -21.04 -3.44 22.43
C SER A 276 -22.48 -3.88 22.23
#